data_1efeffa930cf18ad01dc5304ace66474
#
_entry.id   1efeffa930cf18ad01dc5304ace66474
#
_cell.length_a   1.000
_cell.length_b   1.000
_cell.length_c   1.000
_cell.angle_alpha   90.00
_cell.angle_beta   90.00
_cell.angle_gamma   90.00
#
_symmetry.space_group_name_H-M   'P 1'
#
loop_
_entity.id
_entity.type
_entity.pdbx_description
1 polymer ?
#
loop_
_entity_poly.entity_id
_entity_poly.type
_entity_poly.pdbx_seq_one_letter_code
_entity_poly.pdbx_strand_id
1 'polypeptide(L)'
;WATLQGLTGQAVLTSDRLMDLSAERVELLRRVYPAVDIVPMDLFKSDRNKHTWDLKINHLGRSYDVVGVFNFDEARTRPTYVSWKDLGLSEDKPVHVYDFWNREYLGAWEGGVTVDLSPASSRVLTLLPQENRPQLISTSRHLTQGWVDLISQNYNAATYSHRGRSKVVRDDPYELRFAFPRGRNFVIKKASARSTGGALPVKISNHQGWATIEFSSPQTTEVTWHVSFAPGDLYRFPVKEPQNLWAERVGLDGANLRWHVPHQPAVGYQVMLNGQLLGASTTQVFALRYLDPNSTYTAEVRTSWQDGTISEKKAELKFTLKQLLPEEVFLSELEPLRLTPGWRQTEFNRNFNGGGLSIGGRRFEKGIGMPTNSEIEFELNGTYDRFNAQVGIDDEHNNKDSIVEFAVLGDGKELWKSGGLKKADGAMPVKVDVKNVRRLMLRVKREGEGGRVHADWVDAKLVK
;
A
#
# COMPACT_ATOMS: atom_id res chain seq x y z
N TRP A 1 4.01 -12.42 -1.80
CA TRP A 1 3.25 -13.48 -1.10
C TRP A 1 3.58 -13.50 0.39
N ALA A 2 4.85 -13.53 0.82
CA ALA A 2 5.23 -13.60 2.25
C ALA A 2 4.58 -12.47 3.08
N THR A 3 4.60 -11.24 2.58
CA THR A 3 3.92 -10.09 3.23
C THR A 3 2.42 -10.33 3.39
N LEU A 4 1.76 -10.80 2.34
CA LEU A 4 0.33 -11.05 2.32
C LEU A 4 -0.05 -12.13 3.32
N GLN A 5 0.64 -13.26 3.31
CA GLN A 5 0.42 -14.35 4.27
C GLN A 5 0.70 -13.91 5.72
N GLY A 6 1.83 -13.21 5.93
CA GLY A 6 2.23 -12.80 7.27
C GLY A 6 1.35 -11.73 7.91
N LEU A 7 0.64 -10.91 7.11
CA LEU A 7 -0.26 -9.87 7.62
C LEU A 7 -1.71 -10.32 7.74
N THR A 8 -2.09 -11.49 7.21
CA THR A 8 -3.49 -11.98 7.30
C THR A 8 -3.78 -12.81 8.53
N GLY A 9 -2.77 -13.15 9.33
CA GLY A 9 -2.93 -14.01 10.52
C GLY A 9 -3.29 -15.47 10.20
N GLN A 10 -3.24 -15.85 8.93
CA GLN A 10 -3.53 -17.21 8.50
C GLN A 10 -2.33 -18.13 8.64
N ALA A 11 -2.58 -19.44 8.60
CA ALA A 11 -1.51 -20.42 8.57
C ALA A 11 -0.61 -20.20 7.34
N VAL A 12 0.69 -20.06 7.58
CA VAL A 12 1.68 -19.97 6.52
C VAL A 12 1.99 -21.39 6.03
N LEU A 13 1.38 -21.77 4.92
CA LEU A 13 1.57 -23.08 4.30
C LEU A 13 2.49 -22.93 3.09
N THR A 14 3.49 -23.81 2.98
CA THR A 14 4.34 -23.93 1.80
C THR A 14 4.27 -25.34 1.27
N SER A 15 4.08 -25.51 -0.03
CA SER A 15 4.17 -26.79 -0.74
C SER A 15 5.55 -27.02 -1.34
N ASP A 16 6.46 -26.05 -1.20
CA ASP A 16 7.81 -26.16 -1.72
C ASP A 16 8.65 -27.12 -0.88
N ARG A 17 9.58 -27.81 -1.52
CA ARG A 17 10.62 -28.55 -0.81
C ARG A 17 11.59 -27.52 -0.20
N LEU A 18 11.56 -27.35 1.12
CA LEU A 18 12.37 -26.35 1.84
C LEU A 18 13.87 -26.45 1.54
N MET A 19 14.36 -27.67 1.23
CA MET A 19 15.76 -27.89 0.90
C MET A 19 16.17 -27.35 -0.48
N ASP A 20 15.21 -27.13 -1.37
CA ASP A 20 15.45 -26.62 -2.71
C ASP A 20 15.26 -25.09 -2.81
N LEU A 21 14.84 -24.45 -1.71
CA LEU A 21 14.66 -23.01 -1.68
C LEU A 21 16.00 -22.26 -1.60
N SER A 22 16.10 -21.15 -2.32
CA SER A 22 17.23 -20.24 -2.18
C SER A 22 17.28 -19.64 -0.75
N ALA A 23 18.48 -19.25 -0.30
CA ALA A 23 18.67 -18.63 1.00
C ALA A 23 17.76 -17.40 1.21
N GLU A 24 17.50 -16.62 0.15
CA GLU A 24 16.61 -15.46 0.17
C GLU A 24 15.16 -15.87 0.44
N ARG A 25 14.66 -16.93 -0.18
CA ARG A 25 13.31 -17.45 0.06
C ARG A 25 13.16 -18.01 1.46
N VAL A 26 14.17 -18.70 1.97
CA VAL A 26 14.20 -19.20 3.35
C VAL A 26 14.18 -18.02 4.32
N GLU A 27 14.90 -16.93 4.03
CA GLU A 27 14.91 -15.71 4.84
C GLU A 27 13.51 -15.06 4.90
N LEU A 28 12.79 -14.98 3.77
CA LEU A 28 11.42 -14.48 3.76
C LEU A 28 10.49 -15.32 4.67
N LEU A 29 10.60 -16.65 4.59
CA LEU A 29 9.82 -17.54 5.46
C LEU A 29 10.14 -17.36 6.93
N ARG A 30 11.43 -17.22 7.28
CA ARG A 30 11.86 -16.96 8.67
C ARG A 30 11.18 -15.73 9.28
N ARG A 31 10.89 -14.71 8.46
CA ARG A 31 10.31 -13.43 8.92
C ARG A 31 8.78 -13.43 9.02
N VAL A 32 8.12 -14.48 8.54
CA VAL A 32 6.66 -14.64 8.65
C VAL A 32 6.25 -15.79 9.59
N TYR A 33 7.21 -16.55 10.10
CA TYR A 33 6.99 -17.54 11.15
C TYR A 33 7.40 -17.02 12.53
N PRO A 34 6.65 -17.36 13.59
CA PRO A 34 5.40 -18.13 13.59
C PRO A 34 4.25 -17.29 13.01
N ALA A 35 3.23 -17.96 12.46
CA ALA A 35 1.96 -17.31 12.20
C ALA A 35 1.37 -16.78 13.51
N VAL A 36 0.82 -15.57 13.48
CA VAL A 36 0.26 -14.88 14.65
C VAL A 36 -1.19 -14.55 14.39
N ASP A 37 -2.01 -14.57 15.45
CA ASP A 37 -3.43 -14.24 15.38
C ASP A 37 -3.60 -12.72 15.22
N ILE A 38 -3.54 -12.26 13.99
CA ILE A 38 -3.69 -10.85 13.61
C ILE A 38 -4.70 -10.71 12.48
N VAL A 39 -5.41 -9.60 12.50
CA VAL A 39 -6.31 -9.19 11.42
C VAL A 39 -5.98 -7.73 11.10
N PRO A 40 -5.46 -7.42 9.92
CA PRO A 40 -5.22 -6.03 9.53
C PRO A 40 -6.56 -5.29 9.40
N MET A 41 -6.56 -4.05 9.82
CA MET A 41 -7.67 -3.15 9.53
C MET A 41 -7.68 -2.84 8.02
N ASP A 42 -8.84 -2.52 7.50
CA ASP A 42 -9.05 -2.10 6.11
C ASP A 42 -8.85 -3.16 5.03
N LEU A 43 -8.64 -4.43 5.40
CA LEU A 43 -8.51 -5.53 4.44
C LEU A 43 -9.68 -5.59 3.42
N PHE A 44 -10.87 -5.07 3.78
CA PHE A 44 -12.06 -5.07 2.94
C PHE A 44 -12.80 -3.72 2.92
N LYS A 45 -12.20 -2.65 3.38
CA LYS A 45 -12.91 -1.42 3.73
C LYS A 45 -13.27 -0.53 2.55
N SER A 46 -12.45 -0.45 1.53
CA SER A 46 -12.80 0.19 0.27
C SER A 46 -11.83 -0.22 -0.83
N ASP A 47 -12.32 -0.24 -2.08
CA ASP A 47 -11.48 -0.50 -3.24
C ASP A 47 -10.43 0.59 -3.48
N ARG A 48 -10.61 1.78 -2.88
CA ARG A 48 -9.63 2.87 -2.96
C ARG A 48 -8.34 2.55 -2.25
N ASN A 49 -8.40 1.80 -1.13
CA ASN A 49 -7.24 1.48 -0.27
C ASN A 49 -6.86 0.01 -0.24
N LYS A 50 -7.33 -0.82 -1.19
CA LYS A 50 -6.98 -2.24 -1.27
C LYS A 50 -5.48 -2.54 -1.30
N HIS A 51 -4.68 -1.54 -1.61
CA HIS A 51 -3.22 -1.63 -1.69
C HIS A 51 -2.52 -1.33 -0.36
N THR A 52 -3.26 -0.88 0.67
CA THR A 52 -2.68 -0.50 1.97
C THR A 52 -3.43 -1.23 3.08
N TRP A 53 -2.72 -2.05 3.85
CA TRP A 53 -3.25 -2.84 4.96
C TRP A 53 -2.59 -2.40 6.25
N ASP A 54 -3.39 -2.05 7.24
CA ASP A 54 -2.93 -1.47 8.50
C ASP A 54 -3.16 -2.42 9.68
N LEU A 55 -2.10 -2.79 10.37
CA LEU A 55 -2.11 -3.58 11.58
C LEU A 55 -1.71 -2.72 12.77
N LYS A 56 -2.68 -2.38 13.62
CA LYS A 56 -2.45 -1.64 14.87
C LYS A 56 -1.87 -2.56 15.94
N ILE A 57 -0.71 -2.21 16.47
CA ILE A 57 -0.03 -2.97 17.52
C ILE A 57 0.17 -2.13 18.76
N ASN A 58 -0.33 -2.63 19.89
CA ASN A 58 -0.05 -2.10 21.22
C ASN A 58 0.72 -3.16 22.01
N HIS A 59 2.00 -2.96 22.21
CA HIS A 59 2.86 -3.94 22.86
C HIS A 59 3.95 -3.28 23.70
N LEU A 60 4.03 -3.65 24.98
CA LEU A 60 5.04 -3.20 25.93
C LEU A 60 5.17 -1.66 26.01
N GLY A 61 4.03 -0.97 26.07
CA GLY A 61 3.96 0.50 26.13
C GLY A 61 4.33 1.20 24.83
N ARG A 62 4.40 0.48 23.72
CA ARG A 62 4.64 0.98 22.38
C ARG A 62 3.39 0.77 21.52
N SER A 63 2.83 1.87 21.02
CA SER A 63 1.75 1.85 20.03
C SER A 63 2.34 2.22 18.68
N TYR A 64 2.17 1.35 17.70
CA TYR A 64 2.70 1.54 16.35
C TYR A 64 1.87 0.76 15.34
N ASP A 65 1.97 1.17 14.09
CA ASP A 65 1.30 0.50 12.99
C ASP A 65 2.32 -0.32 12.18
N VAL A 66 1.91 -1.48 11.71
CA VAL A 66 2.61 -2.25 10.68
C VAL A 66 1.77 -2.21 9.42
N VAL A 67 2.25 -1.47 8.43
CA VAL A 67 1.49 -1.19 7.21
C VAL A 67 2.08 -1.96 6.04
N GLY A 68 1.28 -2.87 5.48
CA GLY A 68 1.58 -3.52 4.20
C GLY A 68 1.12 -2.63 3.05
N VAL A 69 2.03 -2.30 2.14
CA VAL A 69 1.71 -1.55 0.92
C VAL A 69 2.00 -2.44 -0.28
N PHE A 70 1.01 -2.60 -1.16
CA PHE A 70 1.06 -3.59 -2.24
C PHE A 70 0.93 -2.94 -3.61
N ASN A 71 1.70 -3.45 -4.57
CA ASN A 71 1.49 -3.22 -5.99
C ASN A 71 1.17 -4.56 -6.65
N PHE A 72 -0.09 -4.74 -7.03
CA PHE A 72 -0.57 -5.95 -7.72
C PHE A 72 -0.43 -5.86 -9.24
N ASP A 73 -0.01 -4.71 -9.78
CA ASP A 73 0.29 -4.56 -11.21
C ASP A 73 1.61 -5.28 -11.53
N GLU A 74 1.58 -6.21 -12.47
CA GLU A 74 2.74 -7.01 -12.87
C GLU A 74 3.68 -6.28 -13.84
N ALA A 75 3.27 -5.16 -14.40
CA ALA A 75 4.00 -4.45 -15.44
C ALA A 75 4.48 -3.05 -15.01
N ARG A 76 3.81 -2.40 -14.08
CA ARG A 76 4.03 -0.97 -13.79
C ARG A 76 4.47 -0.74 -12.36
N THR A 77 5.45 0.15 -12.20
CA THR A 77 5.80 0.74 -10.91
C THR A 77 4.66 1.63 -10.43
N ARG A 78 4.32 1.53 -9.15
CA ARG A 78 3.22 2.28 -8.54
C ARG A 78 3.71 3.09 -7.34
N PRO A 79 3.81 4.41 -7.45
CA PRO A 79 3.97 5.27 -6.29
C PRO A 79 2.65 5.26 -5.49
N THR A 80 2.74 4.95 -4.20
CA THR A 80 1.60 4.86 -3.30
C THR A 80 1.78 5.79 -2.12
N TYR A 81 0.82 6.68 -1.92
CA TYR A 81 0.79 7.57 -0.78
C TYR A 81 0.09 6.89 0.40
N VAL A 82 0.78 6.82 1.53
CA VAL A 82 0.28 6.32 2.81
C VAL A 82 -0.03 7.52 3.68
N SER A 83 -1.30 7.85 3.83
CA SER A 83 -1.81 9.02 4.55
C SER A 83 -1.94 8.72 6.04
N TRP A 84 -1.44 9.60 6.90
CA TRP A 84 -1.64 9.49 8.36
C TRP A 84 -3.10 9.62 8.74
N LYS A 85 -3.84 10.48 8.06
CA LYS A 85 -5.29 10.64 8.25
C LYS A 85 -6.05 9.34 8.02
N ASP A 86 -5.77 8.64 6.91
CA ASP A 86 -6.47 7.41 6.56
C ASP A 86 -6.17 6.29 7.57
N LEU A 87 -5.00 6.33 8.19
CA LEU A 87 -4.58 5.41 9.24
C LEU A 87 -5.02 5.85 10.66
N GLY A 88 -5.67 7.00 10.81
CA GLY A 88 -6.05 7.54 12.12
C GLY A 88 -4.87 8.03 12.97
N LEU A 89 -3.74 8.33 12.34
CA LEU A 89 -2.59 8.98 12.96
C LEU A 89 -2.72 10.50 12.88
N SER A 90 -2.01 11.21 13.76
CA SER A 90 -1.99 12.69 13.74
C SER A 90 -1.25 13.20 12.52
N GLU A 91 -1.88 14.12 11.75
CA GLU A 91 -1.29 14.70 10.53
C GLU A 91 -0.22 15.76 10.85
N ASP A 92 -0.27 16.38 12.03
CA ASP A 92 0.59 17.49 12.49
C ASP A 92 1.79 17.04 13.35
N LYS A 93 1.93 15.73 13.57
CA LYS A 93 3.03 15.15 14.35
C LYS A 93 3.89 14.25 13.49
N PRO A 94 5.22 14.32 13.64
CA PRO A 94 6.10 13.44 12.89
C PRO A 94 5.92 11.99 13.34
N VAL A 95 5.92 11.10 12.35
CA VAL A 95 5.86 9.65 12.52
C VAL A 95 7.10 9.04 11.90
N HIS A 96 7.83 8.27 12.68
CA HIS A 96 8.96 7.49 12.18
C HIS A 96 8.50 6.41 11.23
N VAL A 97 9.19 6.24 10.10
CA VAL A 97 8.90 5.24 9.08
C VAL A 97 10.12 4.34 8.90
N TYR A 98 9.92 3.03 9.03
CA TYR A 98 10.95 2.03 8.78
C TYR A 98 10.43 0.96 7.81
N ASP A 99 11.18 0.70 6.73
CA ASP A 99 10.89 -0.37 5.77
C ASP A 99 11.55 -1.68 6.21
N PHE A 100 10.74 -2.66 6.54
CA PHE A 100 11.19 -3.94 7.09
C PHE A 100 12.00 -4.78 6.09
N TRP A 101 11.48 -4.93 4.87
CA TRP A 101 12.11 -5.77 3.86
C TRP A 101 13.37 -5.15 3.27
N ASN A 102 13.38 -3.84 3.06
CA ASN A 102 14.56 -3.12 2.57
C ASN A 102 15.56 -2.80 3.68
N ARG A 103 15.20 -3.03 4.95
CA ARG A 103 16.03 -2.72 6.13
C ARG A 103 16.48 -1.25 6.15
N GLU A 104 15.54 -0.36 5.87
CA GLU A 104 15.82 1.06 5.68
C GLU A 104 14.95 1.94 6.57
N TYR A 105 15.59 2.89 7.23
CA TYR A 105 14.86 3.96 7.92
C TYR A 105 14.56 5.10 6.95
N LEU A 106 13.29 5.34 6.72
CA LEU A 106 12.81 6.31 5.75
C LEU A 106 12.62 7.72 6.31
N GLY A 107 12.94 7.95 7.59
CA GLY A 107 12.80 9.26 8.23
C GLY A 107 11.58 9.39 9.12
N ALA A 108 11.32 10.63 9.59
CA ALA A 108 10.13 10.99 10.37
C ALA A 108 9.36 12.09 9.66
N TRP A 109 8.07 11.86 9.36
CA TRP A 109 7.26 12.69 8.48
C TRP A 109 5.92 13.06 9.09
N GLU A 110 5.40 14.22 8.70
CA GLU A 110 4.06 14.71 8.99
C GLU A 110 3.16 14.46 7.77
N GLY A 111 1.85 14.32 7.97
CA GLY A 111 0.83 14.14 6.94
C GLY A 111 0.80 12.77 6.29
N GLY A 112 1.93 12.18 5.96
CA GLY A 112 2.04 10.90 5.29
C GLY A 112 3.36 10.72 4.55
N VAL A 113 3.51 9.57 3.88
CA VAL A 113 4.69 9.25 3.07
C VAL A 113 4.30 8.59 1.75
N THR A 114 4.92 9.01 0.65
CA THR A 114 4.86 8.26 -0.61
C THR A 114 6.03 7.29 -0.70
N VAL A 115 5.71 6.04 -1.01
CA VAL A 115 6.68 4.99 -1.33
C VAL A 115 6.46 4.50 -2.76
N ASP A 116 7.54 4.16 -3.43
CA ASP A 116 7.50 3.62 -4.78
C ASP A 116 7.59 2.09 -4.74
N LEU A 117 6.70 1.42 -5.44
CA LEU A 117 6.64 -0.04 -5.49
C LEU A 117 6.85 -0.52 -6.92
N SER A 118 7.86 -1.36 -7.09
CA SER A 118 8.08 -2.09 -8.34
C SER A 118 6.87 -2.97 -8.71
N PRO A 119 6.75 -3.42 -9.96
CA PRO A 119 5.72 -4.37 -10.35
C PRO A 119 5.69 -5.60 -9.44
N ALA A 120 4.50 -6.14 -9.16
CA ALA A 120 4.26 -7.34 -8.35
C ALA A 120 5.02 -7.36 -7.01
N SER A 121 5.12 -6.22 -6.35
CA SER A 121 5.91 -6.07 -5.12
C SER A 121 5.11 -5.54 -3.93
N SER A 122 5.71 -5.60 -2.75
CA SER A 122 5.15 -5.03 -1.53
C SER A 122 6.23 -4.47 -0.63
N ARG A 123 5.86 -3.50 0.20
CA ARG A 123 6.66 -3.01 1.33
C ARG A 123 5.93 -3.28 2.65
N VAL A 124 6.69 -3.40 3.73
CA VAL A 124 6.14 -3.48 5.09
C VAL A 124 6.77 -2.36 5.90
N LEU A 125 5.95 -1.40 6.27
CA LEU A 125 6.39 -0.21 6.99
C LEU A 125 6.01 -0.31 8.46
N THR A 126 6.93 0.02 9.37
CA THR A 126 6.57 0.42 10.74
C THR A 126 6.32 1.90 10.75
N LEU A 127 5.20 2.31 11.31
CA LEU A 127 4.85 3.69 11.59
C LEU A 127 4.79 3.88 13.11
N LEU A 128 5.74 4.63 13.66
CA LEU A 128 5.83 4.87 15.09
C LEU A 128 5.75 6.37 15.38
N PRO A 129 4.70 6.86 16.06
CA PRO A 129 4.63 8.26 16.47
C PRO A 129 5.90 8.69 17.21
N GLN A 130 6.48 9.81 16.79
CA GLN A 130 7.74 10.27 17.32
C GLN A 130 7.60 10.80 18.75
N GLU A 131 8.50 10.37 19.61
CA GLU A 131 8.75 10.96 20.93
C GLU A 131 10.11 11.67 20.96
N ASN A 132 10.33 12.56 21.94
CA ASN A 132 11.58 13.31 22.06
C ASN A 132 12.71 12.51 22.74
N ARG A 133 12.88 11.26 22.32
CA ARG A 133 13.90 10.32 22.81
C ARG A 133 14.25 9.26 21.77
N PRO A 134 15.37 8.54 21.87
CA PRO A 134 15.57 7.33 21.09
C PRO A 134 14.45 6.31 21.33
N GLN A 135 13.87 5.79 20.26
CA GLN A 135 12.78 4.82 20.30
C GLN A 135 13.16 3.54 19.56
N LEU A 136 12.83 2.39 20.13
CA LEU A 136 12.94 1.12 19.42
C LEU A 136 11.82 1.08 18.36
N ILE A 137 12.16 1.23 17.10
CA ILE A 137 11.19 1.26 16.00
C ILE A 137 10.87 -0.12 15.45
N SER A 138 11.87 -1.01 15.40
CA SER A 138 11.72 -2.30 14.72
C SER A 138 12.68 -3.34 15.27
N THR A 139 12.33 -4.62 15.11
CA THR A 139 13.24 -5.76 15.28
C THR A 139 13.30 -6.58 13.99
N SER A 140 14.34 -7.38 13.80
CA SER A 140 14.50 -8.16 12.57
C SER A 140 13.77 -9.50 12.56
N ARG A 141 13.28 -9.98 13.71
CA ARG A 141 12.84 -11.37 13.87
C ARG A 141 11.57 -11.72 13.06
N HIS A 142 10.60 -10.81 13.07
CA HIS A 142 9.29 -11.05 12.46
C HIS A 142 8.75 -9.76 11.82
N LEU A 143 7.92 -9.89 10.79
CA LEU A 143 7.35 -8.74 10.08
C LEU A 143 6.47 -7.84 10.97
N THR A 144 6.00 -8.33 12.12
CA THR A 144 5.31 -7.52 13.14
C THR A 144 6.24 -6.68 14.01
N GLN A 145 7.55 -6.75 13.76
CA GLN A 145 8.57 -5.80 14.20
C GLN A 145 8.61 -5.57 15.71
N GLY A 146 8.66 -6.67 16.45
CA GLY A 146 8.83 -6.71 17.90
C GLY A 146 7.65 -7.29 18.67
N TRP A 147 6.50 -7.52 18.05
CA TRP A 147 5.37 -8.10 18.78
C TRP A 147 5.60 -9.56 19.16
N VAL A 148 6.21 -10.35 18.29
CA VAL A 148 6.45 -11.79 18.51
C VAL A 148 7.62 -12.06 19.43
N ASP A 149 8.66 -11.25 19.34
CA ASP A 149 9.98 -11.54 19.86
C ASP A 149 10.39 -10.67 21.06
N LEU A 150 9.86 -9.45 21.18
CA LEU A 150 10.17 -8.56 22.27
C LEU A 150 9.36 -8.92 23.51
N ILE A 151 10.07 -9.26 24.62
CA ILE A 151 9.45 -9.67 25.87
C ILE A 151 9.31 -8.50 26.84
N SER A 152 10.32 -7.62 26.87
CA SER A 152 10.32 -6.42 27.70
C SER A 152 11.16 -5.33 27.09
N GLN A 153 10.80 -4.10 27.36
CA GLN A 153 11.63 -2.94 27.07
C GLN A 153 11.40 -1.82 28.09
N ASN A 154 12.45 -1.05 28.34
CA ASN A 154 12.36 0.14 29.17
C ASN A 154 13.42 1.16 28.77
N TYR A 155 13.02 2.41 28.59
CA TYR A 155 13.92 3.54 28.35
C TYR A 155 14.11 4.34 29.61
N ASN A 156 15.36 4.63 29.96
CA ASN A 156 15.73 5.51 31.08
C ASN A 156 16.23 6.85 30.53
N ALA A 157 15.45 7.89 30.72
CA ALA A 157 15.77 9.24 30.22
C ALA A 157 16.97 9.87 30.94
N ALA A 158 17.18 9.55 32.22
CA ALA A 158 18.30 10.13 32.99
C ALA A 158 19.67 9.60 32.53
N THR A 159 19.73 8.39 32.01
CA THR A 159 20.96 7.75 31.53
C THR A 159 21.03 7.59 30.03
N TYR A 160 20.02 8.06 29.30
CA TYR A 160 19.89 7.84 27.85
C TYR A 160 20.12 6.37 27.49
N SER A 161 19.49 5.46 28.21
CA SER A 161 19.70 4.04 27.98
C SER A 161 18.38 3.29 27.70
N HIS A 162 18.47 2.29 26.85
CA HIS A 162 17.38 1.38 26.57
C HIS A 162 17.81 -0.04 26.94
N ARG A 163 16.98 -0.76 27.63
CA ARG A 163 17.20 -2.16 28.00
C ARG A 163 15.95 -2.98 27.75
N GLY A 164 16.15 -4.24 27.47
CA GLY A 164 15.03 -5.14 27.27
C GLY A 164 15.47 -6.58 27.17
N ARG A 165 14.49 -7.41 26.82
CA ARG A 165 14.65 -8.85 26.66
C ARG A 165 13.89 -9.30 25.43
N SER A 166 14.53 -10.16 24.63
CA SER A 166 13.95 -10.67 23.39
C SER A 166 14.14 -12.17 23.25
N LYS A 167 13.19 -12.83 22.60
CA LYS A 167 13.32 -14.22 22.15
C LYS A 167 14.09 -14.22 20.84
N VAL A 168 15.19 -14.97 20.79
CA VAL A 168 16.01 -15.11 19.59
C VAL A 168 16.05 -16.56 19.13
N VAL A 169 16.24 -16.77 17.84
CA VAL A 169 16.35 -18.09 17.24
C VAL A 169 17.84 -18.41 17.07
N ARG A 170 18.18 -19.66 17.25
CA ARG A 170 19.54 -20.18 17.07
C ARG A 170 20.12 -19.77 15.72
N ASP A 171 21.33 -19.21 15.75
CA ASP A 171 22.13 -18.83 14.58
C ASP A 171 21.41 -17.86 13.59
N ASP A 172 20.30 -17.21 14.04
CA ASP A 172 19.61 -16.16 13.29
C ASP A 172 20.07 -14.78 13.81
N PRO A 173 20.71 -13.95 12.98
CA PRO A 173 21.13 -12.60 13.40
C PRO A 173 19.91 -11.78 13.82
N TYR A 174 19.93 -11.30 15.04
CA TYR A 174 18.86 -10.52 15.63
C TYR A 174 19.28 -9.05 15.72
N GLU A 175 18.50 -8.20 15.06
CA GLU A 175 18.77 -6.76 15.00
C GLU A 175 17.68 -5.97 15.74
N LEU A 176 18.10 -5.05 16.59
CA LEU A 176 17.28 -4.01 17.21
C LEU A 176 17.58 -2.67 16.54
N ARG A 177 16.54 -1.96 16.12
CA ARG A 177 16.60 -0.75 15.31
C ARG A 177 16.00 0.41 16.08
N PHE A 178 16.80 1.48 16.28
CA PHE A 178 16.41 2.64 17.08
C PHE A 178 16.34 3.87 16.19
N ALA A 179 15.20 4.56 16.22
CA ALA A 179 15.01 5.84 15.56
C ALA A 179 15.23 6.99 16.55
N PHE A 180 15.72 8.12 16.05
CA PHE A 180 16.01 9.30 16.84
C PHE A 180 15.06 10.44 16.49
N PRO A 181 14.71 11.29 17.48
CA PRO A 181 13.79 12.39 17.22
C PRO A 181 14.36 13.34 16.16
N ARG A 182 13.50 13.82 15.31
CA ARG A 182 13.80 14.81 14.28
C ARG A 182 14.44 16.07 14.90
N GLY A 183 15.47 16.58 14.29
CA GLY A 183 16.26 17.72 14.84
C GLY A 183 17.26 17.35 15.94
N ARG A 184 17.36 16.08 16.32
CA ARG A 184 18.35 15.59 17.30
C ARG A 184 19.01 14.32 16.78
N ASN A 185 20.32 14.23 16.87
CA ASN A 185 21.03 13.01 16.58
C ASN A 185 21.57 12.37 17.85
N PHE A 186 21.63 11.06 17.85
CA PHE A 186 22.24 10.26 18.89
C PHE A 186 23.19 9.25 18.27
N VAL A 187 24.11 8.75 19.08
CA VAL A 187 24.96 7.61 18.74
C VAL A 187 24.86 6.56 19.84
N ILE A 188 24.87 5.30 19.45
CA ILE A 188 25.06 4.22 20.42
C ILE A 188 26.53 4.22 20.85
N LYS A 189 26.77 4.52 22.12
CA LYS A 189 28.12 4.52 22.73
C LYS A 189 28.53 3.12 23.17
N LYS A 190 27.57 2.35 23.71
CA LYS A 190 27.83 1.02 24.25
C LYS A 190 26.55 0.18 24.10
N ALA A 191 26.73 -1.06 23.72
CA ALA A 191 25.68 -2.07 23.73
C ALA A 191 26.22 -3.38 24.29
N SER A 192 25.33 -4.16 24.90
CA SER A 192 25.63 -5.50 25.40
C SER A 192 24.41 -6.40 25.20
N ALA A 193 24.68 -7.68 24.98
CA ALA A 193 23.66 -8.73 24.91
C ALA A 193 24.16 -9.94 25.70
N ARG A 194 23.28 -10.58 26.45
CA ARG A 194 23.61 -11.73 27.28
C ARG A 194 22.48 -12.75 27.23
N SER A 195 22.83 -13.98 26.97
CA SER A 195 21.96 -15.16 27.12
C SER A 195 22.30 -15.93 28.40
N THR A 196 21.58 -17.02 28.67
CA THR A 196 21.93 -17.97 29.73
C THR A 196 23.32 -18.58 29.54
N GLY A 197 23.80 -18.67 28.28
CA GLY A 197 25.12 -19.16 27.91
C GLY A 197 26.25 -18.13 28.07
N GLY A 198 25.96 -16.89 28.48
CA GLY A 198 26.94 -15.84 28.68
C GLY A 198 26.74 -14.62 27.79
N ALA A 199 27.80 -13.79 27.72
CA ALA A 199 27.80 -12.58 26.88
C ALA A 199 27.87 -12.96 25.40
N LEU A 200 27.12 -12.22 24.57
CA LEU A 200 27.13 -12.34 23.11
C LEU A 200 27.85 -11.17 22.47
N PRO A 201 28.63 -11.38 21.41
CA PRO A 201 29.19 -10.29 20.62
C PRO A 201 28.08 -9.39 20.06
N VAL A 202 28.28 -8.07 20.16
CA VAL A 202 27.29 -7.10 19.63
C VAL A 202 27.97 -6.21 18.61
N LYS A 203 27.39 -6.13 17.43
CA LYS A 203 27.75 -5.19 16.38
C LYS A 203 26.89 -3.95 16.52
N ILE A 204 27.51 -2.76 16.51
CA ILE A 204 26.82 -1.47 16.55
C ILE A 204 26.98 -0.80 15.18
N SER A 205 25.87 -0.25 14.65
CA SER A 205 25.90 0.60 13.45
C SER A 205 25.16 1.90 13.74
N ASN A 206 25.86 3.01 13.65
CA ASN A 206 25.31 4.34 13.82
C ASN A 206 25.11 5.00 12.46
N HIS A 207 23.92 5.52 12.23
CA HIS A 207 23.51 6.26 11.04
C HIS A 207 22.96 7.61 11.45
N GLN A 208 22.76 8.49 10.50
CA GLN A 208 22.10 9.74 10.81
C GLN A 208 20.61 9.52 11.05
N GLY A 209 20.12 9.94 12.22
CA GLY A 209 18.71 9.81 12.61
C GLY A 209 18.29 8.42 13.10
N TRP A 210 19.16 7.41 13.05
CA TRP A 210 18.88 6.07 13.56
C TRP A 210 20.13 5.26 13.85
N ALA A 211 19.99 4.14 14.55
CA ALA A 211 21.09 3.23 14.81
C ALA A 211 20.57 1.80 15.02
N THR A 212 21.49 0.82 14.89
CA THR A 212 21.18 -0.58 15.15
C THR A 212 22.18 -1.24 16.07
N ILE A 213 21.74 -2.29 16.76
CA ILE A 213 22.60 -3.31 17.34
C ILE A 213 22.21 -4.66 16.77
N GLU A 214 23.18 -5.49 16.48
CA GLU A 214 23.00 -6.85 15.99
C GLU A 214 23.78 -7.86 16.83
N PHE A 215 23.17 -8.99 17.13
CA PHE A 215 23.82 -10.11 17.82
C PHE A 215 23.19 -11.44 17.39
N SER A 216 23.92 -12.54 17.56
CA SER A 216 23.42 -13.90 17.33
C SER A 216 23.63 -14.76 18.57
N SER A 217 22.75 -15.73 18.77
CA SER A 217 22.87 -16.73 19.84
C SER A 217 23.06 -18.13 19.24
N PRO A 218 23.97 -18.96 19.78
CA PRO A 218 24.13 -20.36 19.34
C PRO A 218 22.95 -21.25 19.78
N GLN A 219 21.99 -20.70 20.49
CA GLN A 219 20.78 -21.40 20.96
C GLN A 219 19.56 -20.54 20.80
N THR A 220 18.40 -21.16 20.54
CA THR A 220 17.10 -20.51 20.66
C THR A 220 16.82 -20.25 22.15
N THR A 221 16.80 -18.98 22.55
CA THR A 221 16.75 -18.58 23.96
C THR A 221 16.26 -17.15 24.13
N GLU A 222 16.08 -16.72 25.37
CA GLU A 222 15.92 -15.31 25.71
C GLU A 222 17.29 -14.63 25.84
N VAL A 223 17.37 -13.42 25.30
CA VAL A 223 18.56 -12.56 25.43
C VAL A 223 18.17 -11.25 26.07
N THR A 224 18.89 -10.90 27.16
CA THR A 224 18.81 -9.56 27.76
C THR A 224 19.79 -8.66 27.07
N TRP A 225 19.34 -7.48 26.67
CA TRP A 225 20.16 -6.50 25.99
C TRP A 225 20.08 -5.12 26.67
N HIS A 226 21.16 -4.35 26.51
CA HIS A 226 21.26 -2.98 27.02
C HIS A 226 21.99 -2.11 26.00
N VAL A 227 21.46 -0.89 25.77
CA VAL A 227 22.01 0.09 24.83
C VAL A 227 22.11 1.44 25.53
N SER A 228 23.25 2.08 25.45
CA SER A 228 23.50 3.44 25.98
C SER A 228 23.69 4.39 24.81
N PHE A 229 22.95 5.47 24.80
CA PHE A 229 23.04 6.54 23.81
C PHE A 229 23.80 7.75 24.36
N ALA A 230 24.35 8.53 23.45
CA ALA A 230 24.82 9.87 23.72
C ALA A 230 24.37 10.80 22.60
N PRO A 231 24.23 12.11 22.86
CA PRO A 231 24.06 13.09 21.79
C PRO A 231 25.19 12.93 20.76
N GLY A 232 24.81 12.96 19.48
CA GLY A 232 25.72 12.91 18.35
C GLY A 232 25.56 14.17 17.50
N ASP A 233 26.55 14.39 16.64
CA ASP A 233 26.53 15.54 15.74
C ASP A 233 25.43 15.40 14.68
N LEU A 234 24.67 16.46 14.47
CA LEU A 234 23.80 16.60 13.33
C LEU A 234 24.62 17.06 12.14
N TYR A 235 24.70 16.22 11.14
CA TYR A 235 25.35 16.58 9.89
C TYR A 235 24.40 17.46 9.07
N ARG A 236 24.72 18.75 8.94
CA ARG A 236 23.98 19.71 8.14
C ARG A 236 24.69 19.91 6.81
N PHE A 237 24.14 19.32 5.76
CA PHE A 237 24.56 19.63 4.38
C PHE A 237 23.75 20.80 3.85
N PRO A 238 24.31 21.64 2.95
CA PRO A 238 23.52 22.61 2.20
C PRO A 238 22.40 21.87 1.43
N VAL A 239 21.19 22.21 1.71
CA VAL A 239 20.01 21.58 1.10
C VAL A 239 19.67 22.35 -0.18
N LYS A 240 19.74 21.71 -1.34
CA LYS A 240 19.29 22.28 -2.61
C LYS A 240 17.83 21.95 -2.86
N GLU A 241 17.13 22.92 -3.41
CA GLU A 241 15.75 22.76 -3.84
C GLU A 241 15.61 21.74 -4.96
N PRO A 242 14.47 21.02 -5.05
CA PRO A 242 14.14 20.24 -6.24
C PRO A 242 14.05 21.15 -7.47
N GLN A 243 14.33 20.59 -8.63
CA GLN A 243 14.32 21.31 -9.90
C GLN A 243 13.37 20.63 -10.88
N ASN A 244 12.89 21.37 -11.87
CA ASN A 244 12.06 20.82 -12.95
C ASN A 244 10.86 20.01 -12.42
N LEU A 245 10.04 20.63 -11.54
CA LEU A 245 8.82 20.02 -11.04
C LEU A 245 7.78 19.93 -12.17
N TRP A 246 7.22 18.75 -12.41
CA TRP A 246 6.14 18.53 -13.36
C TRP A 246 5.09 17.58 -12.82
N ALA A 247 3.89 17.61 -13.39
CA ALA A 247 2.80 16.70 -13.08
C ALA A 247 2.58 15.74 -14.26
N GLU A 248 2.63 14.45 -13.95
CA GLU A 248 2.28 13.38 -14.88
C GLU A 248 0.89 12.85 -14.51
N ARG A 249 -0.04 12.92 -15.44
CA ARG A 249 -1.42 12.48 -15.18
C ARG A 249 -1.50 10.98 -14.94
N VAL A 250 -2.33 10.58 -13.98
CA VAL A 250 -2.65 9.19 -13.67
C VAL A 250 -4.15 9.06 -13.48
N GLY A 251 -4.82 8.35 -14.39
CA GLY A 251 -6.27 8.20 -14.35
C GLY A 251 -7.04 9.50 -14.60
N LEU A 252 -8.27 9.56 -14.13
CA LEU A 252 -9.16 10.72 -14.32
C LEU A 252 -8.94 11.82 -13.26
N ASP A 253 -8.60 11.44 -12.04
CA ASP A 253 -8.57 12.27 -10.84
C ASP A 253 -7.21 12.27 -10.13
N GLY A 254 -6.15 11.81 -10.78
CA GLY A 254 -4.83 11.72 -10.19
C GLY A 254 -3.71 12.32 -11.03
N ALA A 255 -2.61 12.64 -10.35
CA ALA A 255 -1.34 13.00 -10.97
C ALA A 255 -0.18 12.48 -10.12
N ASN A 256 0.94 12.16 -10.77
CA ASN A 256 2.21 11.99 -10.09
C ASN A 256 3.01 13.28 -10.26
N LEU A 257 3.31 13.94 -9.15
CA LEU A 257 4.31 15.00 -9.16
C LEU A 257 5.68 14.35 -9.26
N ARG A 258 6.52 14.84 -10.17
CA ARG A 258 7.91 14.39 -10.35
C ARG A 258 8.82 15.59 -10.39
N TRP A 259 10.06 15.40 -9.96
CA TRP A 259 11.08 16.44 -9.98
C TRP A 259 12.47 15.85 -10.17
N HIS A 260 13.42 16.69 -10.54
CA HIS A 260 14.83 16.34 -10.54
C HIS A 260 15.52 16.87 -9.29
N VAL A 261 16.56 16.20 -8.88
CA VAL A 261 17.41 16.62 -7.78
C VAL A 261 18.84 16.66 -8.27
N PRO A 262 19.57 17.75 -8.03
CA PRO A 262 21.01 17.72 -8.18
C PRO A 262 21.56 16.68 -7.20
N HIS A 263 22.56 15.94 -7.62
CA HIS A 263 23.17 14.80 -6.92
C HIS A 263 23.49 15.14 -5.46
N GLN A 264 22.62 14.77 -4.53
CA GLN A 264 22.78 14.96 -3.09
C GLN A 264 22.03 13.84 -2.37
N PRO A 265 22.59 13.30 -1.27
CA PRO A 265 21.88 12.37 -0.42
C PRO A 265 20.81 13.13 0.37
N ALA A 266 19.71 13.51 -0.30
CA ALA A 266 18.53 14.02 0.37
C ALA A 266 17.77 12.86 1.00
N VAL A 267 17.26 13.10 2.19
CA VAL A 267 16.55 12.08 2.93
C VAL A 267 15.09 11.98 2.48
N GLY A 268 14.54 13.08 2.00
CA GLY A 268 13.18 13.12 1.49
C GLY A 268 12.78 14.50 0.99
N TYR A 269 11.50 14.60 0.66
CA TYR A 269 10.90 15.80 0.07
C TYR A 269 9.56 16.04 0.72
N GLN A 270 9.34 17.25 1.24
CA GLN A 270 8.02 17.69 1.66
C GLN A 270 7.22 18.18 0.46
N VAL A 271 5.95 17.79 0.40
CA VAL A 271 5.02 18.16 -0.66
C VAL A 271 3.83 18.89 -0.07
N MET A 272 3.56 20.07 -0.62
CA MET A 272 2.40 20.87 -0.31
C MET A 272 1.52 21.00 -1.54
N LEU A 273 0.22 21.11 -1.33
CA LEU A 273 -0.76 21.36 -2.37
C LEU A 273 -1.69 22.48 -1.90
N ASN A 274 -1.82 23.54 -2.69
CA ASN A 274 -2.61 24.72 -2.35
C ASN A 274 -2.28 25.30 -0.95
N GLY A 275 -0.99 25.28 -0.57
CA GLY A 275 -0.52 25.79 0.70
C GLY A 275 -0.70 24.84 1.90
N GLN A 276 -1.31 23.66 1.71
CA GLN A 276 -1.43 22.64 2.75
C GLN A 276 -0.36 21.57 2.62
N LEU A 277 0.25 21.17 3.73
CA LEU A 277 1.18 20.06 3.77
C LEU A 277 0.39 18.76 3.55
N LEU A 278 0.74 18.04 2.49
CA LEU A 278 0.19 16.70 2.24
C LEU A 278 1.03 15.62 2.92
N GLY A 279 2.33 15.76 2.89
CA GLY A 279 3.24 14.77 3.43
C GLY A 279 4.62 14.82 2.79
N ALA A 280 5.28 13.67 2.74
CA ALA A 280 6.62 13.56 2.22
C ALA A 280 6.76 12.42 1.21
N SER A 281 7.85 12.46 0.46
CA SER A 281 8.33 11.35 -0.36
C SER A 281 9.80 11.09 -0.09
N THR A 282 10.19 9.83 -0.10
CA THR A 282 11.60 9.40 -0.03
C THR A 282 12.22 9.25 -1.41
N THR A 283 11.41 9.40 -2.47
CA THR A 283 11.82 9.34 -3.87
C THR A 283 11.41 10.62 -4.61
N GLN A 284 11.79 10.75 -5.87
CA GLN A 284 11.50 11.93 -6.70
C GLN A 284 10.10 11.88 -7.34
N VAL A 285 9.15 11.30 -6.63
CA VAL A 285 7.76 11.21 -7.05
C VAL A 285 6.83 11.32 -5.84
N PHE A 286 5.69 12.00 -6.02
CA PHE A 286 4.60 12.02 -5.05
C PHE A 286 3.27 11.77 -5.73
N ALA A 287 2.50 10.82 -5.20
CA ALA A 287 1.22 10.44 -5.78
C ALA A 287 0.09 11.33 -5.28
N LEU A 288 -0.45 12.17 -6.14
CA LEU A 288 -1.70 12.89 -5.91
C LEU A 288 -2.87 12.06 -6.43
N ARG A 289 -3.91 11.91 -5.62
CA ARG A 289 -5.11 11.16 -5.97
C ARG A 289 -6.35 11.93 -5.53
N TYR A 290 -7.47 11.63 -6.14
CA TYR A 290 -8.77 12.25 -5.84
C TYR A 290 -8.78 13.77 -6.02
N LEU A 291 -8.10 14.24 -7.05
CA LEU A 291 -8.12 15.64 -7.46
C LEU A 291 -9.41 15.94 -8.23
N ASP A 292 -10.02 17.08 -7.94
CA ASP A 292 -11.18 17.53 -8.70
C ASP A 292 -10.79 17.89 -10.14
N PRO A 293 -11.41 17.29 -11.16
CA PRO A 293 -11.17 17.64 -12.55
C PRO A 293 -11.48 19.13 -12.83
N ASN A 294 -10.74 19.73 -13.75
CA ASN A 294 -10.79 21.14 -14.12
C ASN A 294 -10.41 22.15 -13.01
N SER A 295 -10.05 21.69 -11.82
CA SER A 295 -9.49 22.52 -10.77
C SER A 295 -8.03 22.81 -11.02
N THR A 296 -7.59 24.00 -10.61
CA THR A 296 -6.18 24.41 -10.69
C THR A 296 -5.53 24.20 -9.32
N TYR A 297 -4.38 23.56 -9.33
CA TYR A 297 -3.59 23.25 -8.17
C TYR A 297 -2.24 23.96 -8.22
N THR A 298 -1.76 24.37 -7.05
CA THR A 298 -0.39 24.82 -6.86
C THR A 298 0.33 23.81 -5.99
N ALA A 299 1.25 23.07 -6.59
CA ALA A 299 2.12 22.12 -5.89
C ALA A 299 3.45 22.78 -5.55
N GLU A 300 3.93 22.53 -4.33
CA GLU A 300 5.23 22.96 -3.86
C GLU A 300 6.01 21.75 -3.35
N VAL A 301 7.28 21.66 -3.69
CA VAL A 301 8.18 20.60 -3.21
C VAL A 301 9.45 21.22 -2.65
N ARG A 302 9.81 20.81 -1.44
CA ARG A 302 11.05 21.20 -0.76
C ARG A 302 11.86 19.97 -0.40
N THR A 303 13.16 20.06 -0.52
CA THR A 303 14.06 19.01 0.01
C THR A 303 14.05 19.07 1.53
N SER A 304 13.98 17.93 2.18
CA SER A 304 13.98 17.79 3.64
C SER A 304 15.01 16.76 4.09
N TRP A 305 15.68 17.07 5.21
CA TRP A 305 16.60 16.17 5.89
C TRP A 305 15.95 15.49 7.09
N GLN A 306 16.57 14.42 7.57
CA GLN A 306 16.11 13.69 8.76
C GLN A 306 16.07 14.56 10.01
N ASP A 307 16.92 15.60 10.08
CA ASP A 307 16.92 16.57 11.19
C ASP A 307 15.77 17.59 11.12
N GLY A 308 14.93 17.52 10.08
CA GLY A 308 13.83 18.45 9.85
C GLY A 308 14.22 19.73 9.12
N THR A 309 15.49 19.91 8.77
CA THR A 309 15.91 21.02 7.91
C THR A 309 15.25 20.88 6.54
N ILE A 310 14.76 21.98 6.01
CA ILE A 310 14.16 22.05 4.67
C ILE A 310 14.91 23.09 3.81
N SER A 311 14.87 22.91 2.49
CA SER A 311 15.47 23.89 1.57
C SER A 311 14.77 25.25 1.72
N GLU A 312 15.55 26.34 1.67
CA GLU A 312 15.00 27.71 1.70
C GLU A 312 14.11 27.96 0.50
N LYS A 313 14.55 27.55 -0.67
CA LYS A 313 13.80 27.62 -1.91
C LYS A 313 12.94 26.38 -2.12
N LYS A 314 11.87 26.55 -2.87
CA LYS A 314 10.94 25.50 -3.27
C LYS A 314 10.92 25.36 -4.79
N ALA A 315 10.65 24.16 -5.27
CA ALA A 315 10.10 23.99 -6.62
C ALA A 315 8.60 24.23 -6.55
N GLU A 316 8.07 24.97 -7.49
CA GLU A 316 6.63 25.28 -7.56
C GLU A 316 6.11 24.95 -8.95
N LEU A 317 4.90 24.38 -8.99
CA LEU A 317 4.20 24.07 -10.22
C LEU A 317 2.72 24.43 -10.06
N LYS A 318 2.23 25.28 -10.94
CA LYS A 318 0.79 25.48 -11.11
C LYS A 318 0.31 24.61 -12.26
N PHE A 319 -0.65 23.74 -12.00
CA PHE A 319 -1.20 22.83 -13.01
C PHE A 319 -2.71 22.72 -12.87
N THR A 320 -3.37 22.46 -13.98
CA THR A 320 -4.80 22.14 -14.01
C THR A 320 -4.95 20.71 -14.51
N LEU A 321 -5.64 19.90 -13.75
CA LEU A 321 -6.07 18.59 -14.20
C LEU A 321 -7.21 18.81 -15.19
N LYS A 322 -6.87 19.24 -16.43
CA LYS A 322 -7.90 19.38 -17.47
C LYS A 322 -8.61 18.05 -17.58
N GLN A 323 -9.91 18.08 -17.57
CA GLN A 323 -10.73 16.93 -17.87
C GLN A 323 -10.47 16.52 -19.34
N LEU A 324 -9.39 15.81 -19.58
CA LEU A 324 -9.16 15.10 -20.83
C LEU A 324 -10.06 13.88 -20.79
N LEU A 325 -11.36 14.12 -21.03
CA LEU A 325 -12.26 13.02 -21.29
C LEU A 325 -12.02 12.62 -22.74
N PRO A 326 -11.48 11.44 -23.00
CA PRO A 326 -11.56 10.89 -24.33
C PRO A 326 -13.05 10.90 -24.73
N GLU A 327 -13.34 11.08 -26.01
CA GLU A 327 -14.72 10.96 -26.49
C GLU A 327 -15.34 9.61 -26.14
N GLU A 328 -14.46 8.64 -25.90
CA GLU A 328 -14.80 7.27 -25.51
C GLU A 328 -13.73 6.72 -24.55
N VAL A 329 -14.14 6.00 -23.48
CA VAL A 329 -13.25 5.30 -22.55
C VAL A 329 -13.86 3.96 -22.13
N PHE A 330 -13.07 2.90 -22.13
CA PHE A 330 -13.52 1.61 -21.62
C PHE A 330 -13.52 1.60 -20.09
N LEU A 331 -14.57 1.04 -19.48
CA LEU A 331 -14.66 0.89 -18.02
C LEU A 331 -13.51 0.02 -17.47
N SER A 332 -13.00 -0.91 -18.26
CA SER A 332 -11.85 -1.73 -17.89
C SER A 332 -10.53 -0.96 -17.78
N GLU A 333 -10.50 0.31 -18.23
CA GLU A 333 -9.35 1.21 -18.14
C GLU A 333 -9.48 2.22 -16.98
N LEU A 334 -10.63 2.22 -16.30
CA LEU A 334 -10.93 3.07 -15.16
C LEU A 334 -10.71 2.31 -13.84
N GLU A 335 -10.31 3.03 -12.81
CA GLU A 335 -10.29 2.49 -11.45
C GLU A 335 -11.71 2.54 -10.88
N PRO A 336 -12.28 1.41 -10.41
CA PRO A 336 -13.62 1.43 -9.83
C PRO A 336 -13.62 2.15 -8.49
N LEU A 337 -14.71 2.85 -8.21
CA LEU A 337 -14.95 3.48 -6.92
C LEU A 337 -15.21 2.44 -5.83
N ARG A 338 -15.96 1.40 -6.20
CA ARG A 338 -16.34 0.30 -5.32
C ARG A 338 -16.48 -0.98 -6.12
N LEU A 339 -16.06 -2.09 -5.53
CA LEU A 339 -16.25 -3.43 -6.06
C LEU A 339 -16.79 -4.32 -4.94
N THR A 340 -17.98 -4.85 -5.13
CA THR A 340 -18.54 -5.87 -4.24
C THR A 340 -18.40 -7.20 -4.96
N PRO A 341 -17.42 -8.02 -4.60
CA PRO A 341 -17.22 -9.30 -5.25
C PRO A 341 -18.38 -10.22 -4.90
N GLY A 342 -18.78 -11.03 -5.85
CA GLY A 342 -19.63 -12.17 -5.60
C GLY A 342 -18.85 -13.28 -4.89
N TRP A 343 -18.91 -14.47 -5.41
CA TRP A 343 -18.17 -15.62 -4.87
C TRP A 343 -16.69 -15.70 -5.33
N ARG A 344 -16.28 -14.82 -6.26
CA ARG A 344 -14.90 -14.68 -6.78
C ARG A 344 -14.63 -13.23 -7.15
N GLN A 345 -13.38 -12.90 -7.47
CA GLN A 345 -13.02 -11.55 -7.90
C GLN A 345 -13.52 -11.24 -9.30
N THR A 346 -13.77 -9.96 -9.56
CA THR A 346 -14.02 -9.38 -10.87
C THR A 346 -12.68 -9.18 -11.58
N GLU A 347 -12.60 -9.53 -12.86
CA GLU A 347 -11.41 -9.42 -13.67
C GLU A 347 -11.61 -8.40 -14.81
N PHE A 348 -10.55 -7.62 -15.09
CA PHE A 348 -10.56 -6.63 -16.17
C PHE A 348 -9.87 -7.17 -17.42
N ASN A 349 -10.54 -7.05 -18.58
CA ASN A 349 -10.10 -7.56 -19.88
C ASN A 349 -9.88 -9.08 -19.89
N ARG A 350 -10.45 -9.77 -18.93
CA ARG A 350 -10.44 -11.23 -18.79
C ARG A 350 -11.77 -11.69 -18.23
N ASN A 351 -12.13 -12.96 -18.51
CA ASN A 351 -13.22 -13.57 -17.77
C ASN A 351 -12.75 -13.84 -16.31
N PHE A 352 -13.68 -14.08 -15.40
CA PHE A 352 -13.35 -14.18 -13.98
C PHE A 352 -12.45 -15.42 -13.62
N ASN A 353 -12.19 -16.33 -14.55
CA ASN A 353 -11.19 -17.39 -14.41
C ASN A 353 -9.79 -16.97 -14.87
N GLY A 354 -9.65 -15.75 -15.42
CA GLY A 354 -8.40 -15.23 -15.98
C GLY A 354 -8.16 -15.60 -17.44
N GLY A 355 -9.13 -16.27 -18.08
CA GLY A 355 -9.14 -16.56 -19.52
C GLY A 355 -9.58 -15.36 -20.36
N GLY A 356 -9.68 -15.55 -21.67
CA GLY A 356 -10.21 -14.52 -22.57
C GLY A 356 -11.73 -14.38 -22.46
N LEU A 357 -12.26 -13.16 -22.60
CA LEU A 357 -13.68 -12.90 -22.65
C LEU A 357 -14.30 -13.48 -23.91
N SER A 358 -15.37 -14.26 -23.79
CA SER A 358 -16.07 -14.81 -24.95
C SER A 358 -17.55 -15.06 -24.67
N ILE A 359 -18.41 -14.60 -25.58
CA ILE A 359 -19.87 -14.77 -25.50
C ILE A 359 -20.40 -15.24 -26.86
N GLY A 360 -21.09 -16.37 -26.89
CA GLY A 360 -21.70 -16.92 -28.10
C GLY A 360 -20.68 -17.22 -29.21
N GLY A 361 -19.49 -17.70 -28.86
CA GLY A 361 -18.39 -18.00 -29.80
C GLY A 361 -17.58 -16.78 -30.25
N ARG A 362 -17.95 -15.56 -29.84
CA ARG A 362 -17.22 -14.33 -30.17
C ARG A 362 -16.29 -13.92 -29.06
N ARG A 363 -15.03 -13.65 -29.39
CA ARG A 363 -14.01 -13.14 -28.44
C ARG A 363 -14.01 -11.61 -28.40
N PHE A 364 -13.66 -11.09 -27.20
CA PHE A 364 -13.57 -9.65 -26.92
C PHE A 364 -12.27 -9.33 -26.21
N GLU A 365 -11.66 -8.20 -26.57
CA GLU A 365 -10.39 -7.76 -25.97
C GLU A 365 -10.61 -6.88 -24.73
N LYS A 366 -11.72 -6.15 -24.69
CA LYS A 366 -12.06 -5.22 -23.63
C LYS A 366 -13.33 -5.63 -22.93
N GLY A 367 -13.33 -5.54 -21.60
CA GLY A 367 -14.51 -5.84 -20.82
C GLY A 367 -14.21 -6.16 -19.36
N ILE A 368 -15.21 -6.64 -18.66
CA ILE A 368 -15.16 -6.97 -17.23
C ILE A 368 -15.84 -8.32 -17.03
N GLY A 369 -15.06 -9.32 -16.62
CA GLY A 369 -15.59 -10.64 -16.23
C GLY A 369 -16.04 -10.58 -14.78
N MET A 370 -17.33 -10.81 -14.55
CA MET A 370 -17.95 -10.70 -13.23
C MET A 370 -18.62 -12.03 -12.82
N PRO A 371 -18.37 -12.51 -11.60
CA PRO A 371 -19.18 -13.61 -11.05
C PRO A 371 -20.59 -13.10 -10.71
N THR A 372 -21.59 -13.98 -10.74
CA THR A 372 -22.93 -13.62 -10.27
C THR A 372 -22.96 -13.14 -8.83
N ASN A 373 -23.92 -12.25 -8.52
CA ASN A 373 -24.12 -11.57 -7.25
C ASN A 373 -22.96 -10.63 -6.90
N SER A 374 -22.46 -9.93 -7.91
CA SER A 374 -21.40 -8.90 -7.79
C SER A 374 -21.88 -7.55 -8.31
N GLU A 375 -21.23 -6.51 -7.82
CA GLU A 375 -21.46 -5.11 -8.21
C GLU A 375 -20.12 -4.41 -8.38
N ILE A 376 -20.02 -3.52 -9.38
CA ILE A 376 -18.88 -2.64 -9.60
C ILE A 376 -19.39 -1.22 -9.84
N GLU A 377 -18.83 -0.24 -9.16
CA GLU A 377 -19.23 1.16 -9.23
C GLU A 377 -18.08 2.03 -9.73
N PHE A 378 -18.39 2.96 -10.63
CA PHE A 378 -17.45 3.92 -11.21
C PHE A 378 -17.93 5.35 -10.96
N GLU A 379 -16.97 6.26 -10.76
CA GLU A 379 -17.24 7.68 -10.64
C GLU A 379 -17.19 8.32 -12.04
N LEU A 380 -18.32 8.89 -12.49
CA LEU A 380 -18.43 9.56 -13.78
C LEU A 380 -18.43 11.09 -13.68
N ASN A 381 -18.81 11.63 -12.54
CA ASN A 381 -18.91 13.09 -12.30
C ASN A 381 -19.78 13.83 -13.34
N GLY A 382 -20.77 13.16 -13.96
CA GLY A 382 -21.64 13.76 -14.95
C GLY A 382 -20.99 14.07 -16.30
N THR A 383 -19.90 13.40 -16.63
CA THR A 383 -19.01 13.79 -17.74
C THR A 383 -19.23 13.05 -19.04
N TYR A 384 -20.03 12.00 -19.01
CA TYR A 384 -20.37 11.19 -20.17
C TYR A 384 -21.86 11.20 -20.42
N ASP A 385 -22.26 11.09 -21.68
CA ASP A 385 -23.66 11.08 -22.08
C ASP A 385 -24.22 9.65 -22.21
N ARG A 386 -23.40 8.69 -22.64
CA ARG A 386 -23.85 7.32 -22.93
C ARG A 386 -22.92 6.26 -22.37
N PHE A 387 -23.51 5.17 -21.91
CA PHE A 387 -22.83 3.92 -21.62
C PHE A 387 -23.26 2.87 -22.65
N ASN A 388 -22.29 2.27 -23.32
CA ASN A 388 -22.47 1.22 -24.31
C ASN A 388 -21.72 -0.03 -23.87
N ALA A 389 -22.34 -1.20 -24.00
CA ALA A 389 -21.70 -2.49 -23.72
C ALA A 389 -22.41 -3.61 -24.49
N GLN A 390 -21.89 -4.82 -24.36
CA GLN A 390 -22.62 -6.05 -24.60
C GLN A 390 -22.52 -6.91 -23.34
N VAL A 391 -23.54 -7.69 -23.05
CA VAL A 391 -23.58 -8.57 -21.86
C VAL A 391 -23.98 -9.98 -22.24
N GLY A 392 -23.52 -10.96 -21.50
CA GLY A 392 -23.88 -12.34 -21.67
C GLY A 392 -23.18 -13.28 -20.70
N ILE A 393 -23.52 -14.56 -20.79
CA ILE A 393 -22.85 -15.62 -20.06
C ILE A 393 -21.62 -16.05 -20.86
N ASP A 394 -20.47 -16.08 -20.19
CA ASP A 394 -19.19 -16.47 -20.80
C ASP A 394 -19.23 -17.92 -21.35
N ASP A 395 -18.55 -18.14 -22.48
CA ASP A 395 -18.54 -19.45 -23.14
C ASP A 395 -17.86 -20.56 -22.32
N GLU A 396 -17.01 -20.22 -21.35
CA GLU A 396 -16.45 -21.19 -20.41
C GLU A 396 -17.47 -21.71 -19.37
N HIS A 397 -18.63 -21.04 -19.25
CA HIS A 397 -19.67 -21.53 -18.35
C HIS A 397 -20.38 -22.75 -18.92
N ASN A 398 -20.35 -23.86 -18.18
CA ASN A 398 -20.83 -25.16 -18.69
C ASN A 398 -22.34 -25.39 -18.52
N ASN A 399 -23.01 -24.73 -17.55
CA ASN A 399 -24.42 -24.94 -17.30
C ASN A 399 -25.29 -24.04 -18.21
N LYS A 400 -25.95 -24.66 -19.21
CA LYS A 400 -26.75 -23.98 -20.21
C LYS A 400 -28.09 -23.44 -19.67
N ASP A 401 -28.56 -23.95 -18.53
CA ASP A 401 -29.86 -23.56 -17.94
C ASP A 401 -29.72 -22.40 -16.95
N SER A 402 -28.49 -21.91 -16.73
CA SER A 402 -28.23 -20.77 -15.87
C SER A 402 -28.88 -19.51 -16.42
N ILE A 403 -29.54 -18.74 -15.55
CA ILE A 403 -30.18 -17.46 -15.89
C ILE A 403 -29.49 -16.35 -15.09
N VAL A 404 -29.10 -15.28 -15.79
CA VAL A 404 -28.39 -14.13 -15.20
C VAL A 404 -29.11 -12.84 -15.61
N GLU A 405 -29.34 -11.96 -14.67
CA GLU A 405 -29.80 -10.59 -14.90
C GLU A 405 -28.64 -9.62 -14.78
N PHE A 406 -28.47 -8.77 -15.75
CA PHE A 406 -27.56 -7.63 -15.76
C PHE A 406 -28.33 -6.34 -15.52
N ALA A 407 -27.81 -5.43 -14.72
CA ALA A 407 -28.41 -4.12 -14.52
C ALA A 407 -27.36 -3.01 -14.50
N VAL A 408 -27.77 -1.86 -15.01
CA VAL A 408 -27.05 -0.59 -14.96
C VAL A 408 -27.80 0.37 -14.05
N LEU A 409 -27.11 0.90 -13.03
CA LEU A 409 -27.68 1.89 -12.11
C LEU A 409 -26.90 3.19 -12.23
N GLY A 410 -27.60 4.31 -12.23
CA GLY A 410 -27.03 5.65 -12.16
C GLY A 410 -27.49 6.33 -10.87
N ASP A 411 -26.55 6.78 -10.03
CA ASP A 411 -26.84 7.43 -8.74
C ASP A 411 -27.83 6.61 -7.87
N GLY A 412 -27.70 5.27 -7.91
CA GLY A 412 -28.54 4.33 -7.17
C GLY A 412 -29.89 4.02 -7.80
N LYS A 413 -30.27 4.64 -8.93
CA LYS A 413 -31.50 4.33 -9.68
C LYS A 413 -31.21 3.38 -10.81
N GLU A 414 -32.08 2.37 -11.01
CA GLU A 414 -31.97 1.47 -12.13
C GLU A 414 -32.28 2.22 -13.44
N LEU A 415 -31.31 2.24 -14.35
CA LEU A 415 -31.43 2.87 -15.68
C LEU A 415 -31.76 1.84 -16.76
N TRP A 416 -31.26 0.62 -16.57
CA TRP A 416 -31.46 -0.47 -17.53
C TRP A 416 -31.29 -1.83 -16.85
N LYS A 417 -31.98 -2.83 -17.34
CA LYS A 417 -31.77 -4.24 -17.01
C LYS A 417 -32.09 -5.18 -18.18
N SER A 418 -31.42 -6.31 -18.21
CA SER A 418 -31.54 -7.28 -19.29
C SER A 418 -32.77 -8.16 -19.20
N GLY A 419 -33.35 -8.31 -18.00
CA GLY A 419 -34.15 -9.51 -17.69
C GLY A 419 -33.25 -10.74 -17.63
N GLY A 420 -33.86 -11.92 -17.50
CA GLY A 420 -33.11 -13.18 -17.38
C GLY A 420 -32.49 -13.62 -18.70
N LEU A 421 -31.17 -13.60 -18.81
CA LEU A 421 -30.39 -14.08 -19.95
C LEU A 421 -29.87 -15.49 -19.73
N LYS A 422 -29.93 -16.31 -20.78
CA LYS A 422 -29.29 -17.64 -20.87
C LYS A 422 -28.08 -17.60 -21.79
N LYS A 423 -27.23 -18.60 -21.69
CA LYS A 423 -26.06 -18.74 -22.56
C LYS A 423 -26.42 -18.78 -24.05
N ALA A 424 -27.54 -19.37 -24.37
CA ALA A 424 -28.04 -19.49 -25.76
C ALA A 424 -28.42 -18.14 -26.39
N ASP A 425 -28.70 -17.10 -25.61
CA ASP A 425 -29.08 -15.78 -26.07
C ASP A 425 -27.92 -14.99 -26.69
N GLY A 426 -26.68 -15.44 -26.43
CA GLY A 426 -25.47 -14.78 -26.90
C GLY A 426 -25.25 -13.42 -26.29
N ALA A 427 -24.54 -12.54 -27.00
CA ALA A 427 -24.18 -11.20 -26.51
C ALA A 427 -25.36 -10.22 -26.77
N MET A 428 -25.98 -9.71 -25.70
CA MET A 428 -27.02 -8.70 -25.74
C MET A 428 -26.46 -7.28 -25.71
N PRO A 429 -26.82 -6.40 -26.66
CA PRO A 429 -26.35 -5.02 -26.64
C PRO A 429 -26.99 -4.19 -25.52
N VAL A 430 -26.21 -3.34 -24.89
CA VAL A 430 -26.60 -2.39 -23.85
C VAL A 430 -26.31 -0.97 -24.32
N LYS A 431 -27.30 -0.09 -24.25
CA LYS A 431 -27.17 1.34 -24.54
C LYS A 431 -27.97 2.10 -23.50
N VAL A 432 -27.31 2.89 -22.69
CA VAL A 432 -27.89 3.62 -21.56
C VAL A 432 -27.49 5.09 -21.63
N ASP A 433 -28.47 5.98 -21.48
CA ASP A 433 -28.19 7.41 -21.24
C ASP A 433 -27.69 7.56 -19.80
N VAL A 434 -26.49 8.13 -19.67
CA VAL A 434 -25.85 8.39 -18.37
C VAL A 434 -25.52 9.87 -18.20
N LYS A 435 -26.18 10.74 -18.93
CA LYS A 435 -26.01 12.19 -18.84
C LYS A 435 -26.30 12.67 -17.43
N ASN A 436 -25.39 13.46 -16.86
CA ASN A 436 -25.42 13.95 -15.49
C ASN A 436 -25.35 12.87 -14.39
N VAL A 437 -25.14 11.61 -14.71
CA VAL A 437 -24.90 10.55 -13.73
C VAL A 437 -23.52 10.75 -13.08
N ARG A 438 -23.50 10.80 -11.76
CA ARG A 438 -22.26 10.95 -10.99
C ARG A 438 -21.59 9.61 -10.72
N ARG A 439 -22.39 8.57 -10.45
CA ARG A 439 -21.92 7.22 -10.14
C ARG A 439 -22.66 6.19 -10.98
N LEU A 440 -21.91 5.41 -11.72
CA LEU A 440 -22.41 4.30 -12.52
C LEU A 440 -22.11 2.98 -11.82
N MET A 441 -23.13 2.17 -11.58
CA MET A 441 -22.96 0.83 -11.05
C MET A 441 -23.41 -0.21 -12.06
N LEU A 442 -22.56 -1.20 -12.30
CA LEU A 442 -22.89 -2.42 -13.02
C LEU A 442 -23.15 -3.53 -12.03
N ARG A 443 -24.24 -4.25 -12.20
CA ARG A 443 -24.64 -5.33 -11.30
C ARG A 443 -24.95 -6.59 -12.09
N VAL A 444 -24.54 -7.72 -11.56
CA VAL A 444 -24.84 -9.05 -12.07
C VAL A 444 -25.55 -9.84 -10.98
N LYS A 445 -26.76 -10.31 -11.26
CA LYS A 445 -27.51 -11.18 -10.36
C LYS A 445 -27.84 -12.50 -11.04
N ARG A 446 -27.91 -13.55 -10.26
CA ARG A 446 -28.46 -14.81 -10.72
C ARG A 446 -29.96 -14.87 -10.42
N GLU A 447 -30.71 -15.42 -11.33
CA GLU A 447 -32.09 -15.81 -11.09
C GLU A 447 -32.17 -17.31 -10.73
N GLY A 448 -33.03 -17.64 -9.73
CA GLY A 448 -33.25 -19.02 -9.27
C GLY A 448 -32.17 -19.61 -8.36
N GLU A 449 -32.44 -20.85 -7.90
CA GLU A 449 -31.50 -21.61 -7.08
C GLU A 449 -30.38 -22.27 -7.93
N GLY A 450 -29.20 -22.49 -7.36
CA GLY A 450 -28.12 -23.28 -7.94
C GLY A 450 -26.77 -22.54 -8.03
N GLY A 451 -25.81 -23.14 -8.75
CA GLY A 451 -24.39 -22.78 -8.77
C GLY A 451 -24.03 -21.41 -9.34
N ARG A 452 -22.77 -21.18 -9.41
CA ARG A 452 -22.07 -19.96 -9.80
C ARG A 452 -22.10 -19.77 -11.31
N VAL A 453 -22.32 -18.55 -11.80
CA VAL A 453 -22.36 -18.26 -13.24
C VAL A 453 -21.31 -17.24 -13.60
N HIS A 454 -20.69 -17.43 -14.74
CA HIS A 454 -19.71 -16.55 -15.35
C HIS A 454 -20.43 -15.53 -16.24
N ALA A 455 -20.30 -14.28 -15.96
CA ALA A 455 -20.99 -13.21 -16.66
C ALA A 455 -20.00 -12.14 -17.10
N ASP A 456 -20.16 -11.64 -18.31
CA ASP A 456 -19.26 -10.67 -18.89
C ASP A 456 -19.99 -9.41 -19.32
N TRP A 457 -19.40 -8.26 -19.01
CA TRP A 457 -19.65 -6.98 -19.64
C TRP A 457 -18.55 -6.73 -20.66
N VAL A 458 -18.80 -6.93 -21.93
CA VAL A 458 -17.80 -6.78 -22.99
C VAL A 458 -18.02 -5.49 -23.77
N ASP A 459 -16.94 -4.92 -24.29
CA ASP A 459 -16.93 -3.61 -24.96
C ASP A 459 -17.61 -2.51 -24.11
N ALA A 460 -17.51 -2.63 -22.79
CA ALA A 460 -18.15 -1.74 -21.84
C ALA A 460 -17.44 -0.39 -21.81
N LYS A 461 -18.07 0.64 -22.41
CA LYS A 461 -17.47 1.95 -22.60
C LYS A 461 -18.41 3.11 -22.35
N LEU A 462 -17.85 4.19 -21.90
CA LEU A 462 -18.50 5.49 -21.78
C LEU A 462 -18.22 6.33 -23.02
N VAL A 463 -19.21 7.08 -23.47
CA VAL A 463 -19.14 7.94 -24.66
C VAL A 463 -19.77 9.29 -24.31
N LYS A 464 -19.14 10.39 -24.78
CA LYS A 464 -19.71 11.74 -24.73
C LYS A 464 -20.84 11.91 -25.72
#